data_3a1df4ae326e12303d5a79c0575f1f46
#
_entry.id   3a1df4ae326e12303d5a79c0575f1f46
#
_cell.length_a   1.000
_cell.length_b   1.000
_cell.length_c   1.000
_cell.angle_alpha   90.00
_cell.angle_beta   90.00
_cell.angle_gamma   90.00
#
_symmetry.space_group_name_H-M   'P 1'
#
loop_
_entity.id
_entity.type
_entity.pdbx_description
1 polymer ?
#
loop_
_entity_poly.entity_id
_entity_poly.type
_entity_poly.pdbx_seq_one_letter_code
_entity_poly.pdbx_strand_id
1 'polypeptide(L)' 'MSKTKNYYWDMAEKAVDAILLELKNKAITKEAAKTKIMNVEAVELCDIDEFNVDEVIDMEMENA' A
#
# COMPACT_ATOMS: atom_id res chain seq x y z
N MET A 1 -12.12 -0.79 23.38
CA MET A 1 -11.64 -1.61 22.30
C MET A 1 -11.93 -1.00 20.93
N SER A 2 -10.90 -0.79 20.14
CA SER A 2 -11.08 -0.06 18.89
C SER A 2 -11.15 -0.99 17.68
N LYS A 3 -12.19 -1.80 17.66
CA LYS A 3 -12.43 -2.72 16.55
C LYS A 3 -12.57 -1.96 15.23
N THR A 4 -13.20 -0.79 15.29
CA THR A 4 -13.38 0.05 14.12
C THR A 4 -12.05 0.46 13.52
N LYS A 5 -11.11 0.87 14.37
CA LYS A 5 -9.79 1.28 13.93
C LYS A 5 -9.03 0.10 13.31
N ASN A 6 -9.13 -1.07 13.94
CA ASN A 6 -8.48 -2.27 13.42
C ASN A 6 -9.07 -2.69 12.09
N TYR A 7 -10.38 -2.50 11.93
CA TYR A 7 -11.07 -2.82 10.69
C TYR A 7 -10.53 -1.98 9.52
N TYR A 8 -10.40 -0.66 9.72
CA TYR A 8 -9.88 0.22 8.67
C TYR A 8 -8.43 -0.06 8.36
N TRP A 9 -7.64 -0.30 9.40
CA TRP A 9 -6.24 -0.63 9.22
C TRP A 9 -6.09 -1.93 8.40
N ASP A 10 -6.86 -2.94 8.74
CA ASP A 10 -6.82 -4.23 8.05
C ASP A 10 -7.22 -4.07 6.58
N MET A 11 -8.26 -3.30 6.32
CA MET A 11 -8.69 -3.04 4.94
C MET A 11 -7.61 -2.30 4.15
N ALA A 12 -7.00 -1.30 4.76
CA ALA A 12 -5.94 -0.53 4.10
C ALA A 12 -4.75 -1.44 3.78
N GLU A 13 -4.36 -2.27 4.73
CA GLU A 13 -3.25 -3.18 4.55
C GLU A 13 -3.51 -4.16 3.40
N LYS A 14 -4.72 -4.72 3.35
CA LYS A 14 -5.10 -5.64 2.28
C LYS A 14 -5.09 -4.94 0.92
N ALA A 15 -5.58 -3.71 0.87
CA ALA A 15 -5.59 -2.95 -0.37
C ALA A 15 -4.17 -2.67 -0.86
N VAL A 16 -3.29 -2.27 0.06
CA VAL A 16 -1.89 -2.03 -0.29
C VAL A 16 -1.23 -3.31 -0.77
N ASP A 17 -1.46 -4.41 -0.07
CA ASP A 17 -0.89 -5.70 -0.47
C ASP A 17 -1.33 -6.10 -1.88
N ALA A 18 -2.61 -5.90 -2.19
CA ALA A 18 -3.12 -6.22 -3.52
C ALA A 18 -2.44 -5.38 -4.59
N ILE A 19 -2.24 -4.09 -4.32
CA ILE A 19 -1.57 -3.19 -5.25
C ILE A 19 -0.11 -3.61 -5.44
N LEU A 20 0.57 -3.94 -4.37
CA LEU A 20 1.96 -4.38 -4.45
C LEU A 20 2.09 -5.69 -5.22
N LEU A 21 1.13 -6.58 -5.06
CA LEU A 21 1.11 -7.83 -5.81
C LEU A 21 0.95 -7.57 -7.30
N GLU A 22 0.07 -6.65 -7.68
CA GLU A 22 -0.09 -6.26 -9.07
C GLU A 22 1.22 -5.70 -9.64
N LEU A 23 1.92 -4.91 -8.85
CA LEU A 23 3.19 -4.36 -9.26
C LEU A 23 4.24 -5.45 -9.46
N LYS A 24 4.31 -6.41 -8.53
CA LYS A 24 5.25 -7.53 -8.63
C LYS A 24 4.97 -8.38 -9.86
N ASN A 25 3.71 -8.52 -10.23
CA ASN A 25 3.30 -9.27 -11.41
C ASN A 25 3.39 -8.45 -12.69
N LYS A 26 3.87 -7.21 -12.58
CA LYS A 26 4.03 -6.29 -13.72
C LYS A 26 2.69 -5.92 -14.37
N ALA A 27 1.60 -6.07 -13.63
CA ALA A 27 0.28 -5.69 -14.11
C ALA A 27 0.11 -4.17 -14.15
N ILE A 28 0.83 -3.46 -13.28
CA ILE A 28 0.81 -2.00 -13.21
C ILE A 28 2.24 -1.48 -13.08
N THR A 29 2.41 -0.20 -13.40
CA THR A 29 3.70 0.45 -13.25
C THR A 29 3.91 0.92 -11.81
N LYS A 30 5.16 1.26 -11.47
CA LYS A 30 5.50 1.79 -10.17
C LYS A 30 4.70 3.06 -9.86
N GLU A 31 4.58 3.94 -10.85
CA GLU A 31 3.81 5.18 -10.66
C GLU A 31 2.34 4.90 -10.42
N ALA A 32 1.78 3.95 -11.16
CA ALA A 32 0.39 3.56 -10.96
C ALA A 32 0.18 2.97 -9.57
N ALA A 33 1.11 2.14 -9.12
CA ALA A 33 1.06 1.57 -7.78
C ALA A 33 1.09 2.66 -6.72
N LYS A 34 1.99 3.63 -6.88
CA LYS A 34 2.11 4.75 -5.96
C LYS A 34 0.79 5.52 -5.86
N THR A 35 0.19 5.85 -6.99
CA THR A 35 -1.07 6.57 -7.02
C THR A 35 -2.18 5.76 -6.34
N LYS A 36 -2.26 4.49 -6.65
CA LYS A 36 -3.28 3.62 -6.06
C LYS A 36 -3.13 3.52 -4.54
N ILE A 37 -1.90 3.36 -4.07
CA ILE A 37 -1.62 3.27 -2.63
C ILE A 37 -2.04 4.57 -1.93
N MET A 38 -1.68 5.71 -2.50
CA MET A 38 -2.02 7.00 -1.90
C MET A 38 -3.52 7.27 -1.90
N ASN A 39 -4.28 6.59 -2.76
CA ASN A 39 -5.73 6.72 -2.80
C ASN A 39 -6.45 5.71 -1.89
N VAL A 40 -5.71 4.83 -1.24
CA VAL A 40 -6.31 3.88 -0.31
C VAL A 40 -6.80 4.63 0.92
N GLU A 41 -8.06 4.37 1.28
CA GLU A 41 -8.64 4.95 2.48
C GLU A 41 -7.92 4.44 3.71
N ALA A 42 -7.61 5.35 4.63
CA ALA A 42 -6.89 5.03 5.88
C ALA A 42 -5.47 4.50 5.66
N VAL A 43 -4.87 4.79 4.52
CA VAL A 43 -3.49 4.36 4.25
C VAL A 43 -2.50 4.89 5.30
N GLU A 44 -2.80 6.04 5.89
CA GLU A 44 -1.95 6.61 6.93
C GLU A 44 -1.86 5.72 8.17
N LEU A 45 -2.82 4.83 8.37
CA LEU A 45 -2.76 3.87 9.48
C LEU A 45 -1.67 2.82 9.27
N CYS A 46 -1.20 2.69 8.03
CA CYS A 46 -0.11 1.78 7.68
C CYS A 46 1.25 2.50 7.67
N ASP A 47 1.29 3.73 8.17
CA ASP A 47 2.50 4.56 8.19
C ASP A 47 3.06 4.84 6.80
N ILE A 48 2.19 4.86 5.80
CA ILE A 48 2.58 5.15 4.42
C ILE A 48 2.09 6.56 4.05
N ASP A 49 3.00 7.37 3.54
CA ASP A 49 2.67 8.71 3.06
C ASP A 49 3.38 8.97 1.73
N GLU A 50 3.19 10.16 1.17
CA GLU A 50 3.78 10.50 -0.12
C GLU A 50 5.30 10.57 -0.08
N PHE A 51 5.88 10.68 1.12
CA PHE A 51 7.33 10.77 1.26
C PHE A 51 7.99 9.41 1.37
N ASN A 52 7.30 8.41 1.91
CA ASN A 52 7.88 7.09 2.09
C ASN A 52 7.29 6.01 1.19
N VAL A 53 6.25 6.32 0.44
CA VAL A 53 5.61 5.33 -0.42
C VAL A 53 6.58 4.75 -1.45
N ASP A 54 7.48 5.57 -1.98
CA ASP A 54 8.49 5.09 -2.93
C ASP A 54 9.40 4.06 -2.29
N GLU A 55 9.81 4.32 -1.05
CA GLU A 55 10.67 3.40 -0.31
C GLU A 55 9.94 2.10 -0.02
N VAL A 56 8.68 2.18 0.35
CA VAL A 56 7.87 0.98 0.58
C VAL A 56 7.80 0.13 -0.68
N ILE A 57 7.55 0.76 -1.81
CA ILE A 57 7.48 0.07 -3.10
C ILE A 57 8.81 -0.57 -3.44
N ASP A 58 9.91 0.17 -3.27
CA ASP A 58 11.24 -0.33 -3.58
C ASP A 58 11.59 -1.55 -2.73
N MET A 59 11.25 -1.51 -1.45
CA MET A 59 11.50 -2.63 -0.55
C MET A 59 10.74 -3.88 -1.00
N GLU A 60 9.50 -3.71 -1.42
CA GLU A 60 8.70 -4.83 -1.92
C GLU A 60 9.26 -5.39 -3.21
N MET A 61 9.74 -4.53 -4.10
CA MET A 61 10.34 -4.96 -5.35
C MET A 61 11.62 -5.74 -5.10
N GLU A 62 12.42 -5.34 -4.12
CA GLU A 62 13.65 -6.02 -3.78
C GLU A 62 13.39 -7.42 -3.23
N ASN A 63 12.29 -7.58 -2.51
CA ASN A 63 11.93 -8.86 -1.91
C ASN A 63 11.18 -9.80 -2.85
N ALA A 64 10.90 -9.34 -4.05
CA ALA A 64 10.12 -10.12 -5.01
C ALA A 64 10.94 -11.23 -5.71
#